data_96e2af7e95371d7cb196d70c3aa704f0
#
_entry.id   96e2af7e95371d7cb196d70c3aa704f0
#
_cell.length_a   1.000
_cell.length_b   1.000
_cell.length_c   1.000
_cell.angle_alpha   90.00
_cell.angle_beta   90.00
_cell.angle_gamma   90.00
#
_symmetry.space_group_name_H-M   'P 1'
#
loop_
_entity.id
_entity.type
_entity.pdbx_description
1 polymer ?
#
loop_
_entity_poly.entity_id
_entity_poly.type
_entity_poly.pdbx_seq_one_letter_code
_entity_poly.pdbx_strand_id
1 'polypeptide(L)'
;MVEFAITFKPDMAPERIVHLTKQAEHNGFGYGWIFDSHVLWQEPYPLLTLMAVNTEEMRLGACVTNPAVRDWTVTASLLATLNRISGGRMDLGIGRGDSSLRVMGKRPTTLADLEACVQTVRDLCAGRKIVYEEKEIQMTWATAGEPPVWVAGYGPKALRCAGKIGDGVILQFADPHLIKWCLQFVREGAEEAGRDFSKIRVMSAAPVWVSDDLNEARDRVRWFPALVSNHVVDLVSRYQPEELPPELTAYIKNRKGYNYLHHAEVGSSNAEFVTDEVVDRFCLVGPVEEQIRRLKELEDAGVTQFNIYLMCGDEEQTLEIYGQEVIPACQ
;
A
#
# COMPACT_ATOMS: atom_id res chain seq x y z
N MET A 1 4.47 -17.45 -7.85
CA MET A 1 5.70 -16.63 -7.66
C MET A 1 5.29 -15.25 -7.19
N VAL A 2 5.78 -14.82 -6.05
CA VAL A 2 5.48 -13.51 -5.45
C VAL A 2 6.41 -12.44 -6.02
N GLU A 3 5.84 -11.33 -6.49
CA GLU A 3 6.62 -10.13 -6.85
C GLU A 3 7.01 -9.36 -5.59
N PHE A 4 8.19 -8.74 -5.58
CA PHE A 4 8.67 -7.95 -4.44
C PHE A 4 8.60 -6.46 -4.73
N ALA A 5 8.15 -5.72 -3.73
CA ALA A 5 7.97 -4.28 -3.77
C ALA A 5 8.54 -3.62 -2.51
N ILE A 6 8.85 -2.34 -2.63
CA ILE A 6 9.20 -1.49 -1.48
C ILE A 6 8.27 -0.29 -1.40
N THR A 7 8.06 0.23 -0.18
CA THR A 7 7.39 1.51 0.04
C THR A 7 8.26 2.42 0.89
N PHE A 8 8.47 3.63 0.40
CA PHE A 8 9.17 4.68 1.13
C PHE A 8 8.21 5.58 1.92
N LYS A 9 8.64 5.98 3.11
CA LYS A 9 8.12 7.13 3.82
C LYS A 9 8.92 8.36 3.34
N PRO A 10 8.29 9.39 2.75
CA PRO A 10 9.02 10.50 2.13
C PRO A 10 9.45 11.54 3.17
N ASP A 11 10.18 11.12 4.21
CA ASP A 11 10.76 11.95 5.26
C ASP A 11 12.29 12.02 5.20
N MET A 12 12.90 11.34 4.24
CA MET A 12 14.34 11.35 3.99
C MET A 12 14.71 12.27 2.82
N ALA A 13 16.00 12.59 2.67
CA ALA A 13 16.50 13.39 1.56
C ALA A 13 16.16 12.74 0.19
N PRO A 14 15.79 13.54 -0.84
CA PRO A 14 15.45 12.99 -2.17
C PRO A 14 16.55 12.13 -2.78
N GLU A 15 17.82 12.48 -2.56
CA GLU A 15 18.99 11.75 -3.05
C GLU A 15 19.06 10.35 -2.42
N ARG A 16 18.66 10.21 -1.14
CA ARG A 16 18.59 8.93 -0.46
C ARG A 16 17.49 8.04 -1.04
N ILE A 17 16.31 8.62 -1.32
CA ILE A 17 15.22 7.89 -1.99
C ILE A 17 15.70 7.36 -3.34
N VAL A 18 16.38 8.18 -4.15
CA VAL A 18 16.95 7.76 -5.43
C VAL A 18 17.98 6.65 -5.24
N HIS A 19 18.88 6.77 -4.28
CA HIS A 19 19.87 5.75 -3.99
C HIS A 19 19.23 4.40 -3.66
N LEU A 20 18.32 4.38 -2.69
CA LEU A 20 17.60 3.17 -2.27
C LEU A 20 16.73 2.59 -3.39
N THR A 21 16.10 3.43 -4.22
CA THR A 21 15.31 2.97 -5.37
C THR A 21 16.19 2.22 -6.38
N LYS A 22 17.35 2.77 -6.71
CA LYS A 22 18.31 2.11 -7.62
C LYS A 22 18.84 0.80 -7.02
N GLN A 23 19.15 0.79 -5.75
CA GLN A 23 19.57 -0.42 -5.04
C GLN A 23 18.48 -1.48 -5.06
N ALA A 24 17.22 -1.09 -4.81
CA ALA A 24 16.09 -2.00 -4.86
C ALA A 24 15.91 -2.63 -6.26
N GLU A 25 15.92 -1.82 -7.32
CA GLU A 25 15.82 -2.34 -8.68
C GLU A 25 16.97 -3.32 -8.99
N HIS A 26 18.20 -2.97 -8.60
CA HIS A 26 19.38 -3.84 -8.76
C HIS A 26 19.23 -5.18 -8.00
N ASN A 27 18.57 -5.17 -6.85
CA ASN A 27 18.32 -6.35 -6.02
C ASN A 27 17.03 -7.11 -6.39
N GLY A 28 16.40 -6.81 -7.54
CA GLY A 28 15.29 -7.59 -8.08
C GLY A 28 13.90 -7.19 -7.57
N PHE A 29 13.77 -6.04 -6.93
CA PHE A 29 12.45 -5.49 -6.59
C PHE A 29 11.79 -4.90 -7.82
N GLY A 30 10.58 -5.37 -8.17
CA GLY A 30 9.85 -4.95 -9.35
C GLY A 30 8.99 -3.70 -9.16
N TYR A 31 8.78 -3.25 -7.92
CA TYR A 31 7.90 -2.11 -7.59
C TYR A 31 8.50 -1.19 -6.53
N GLY A 32 8.40 0.11 -6.78
CA GLY A 32 8.73 1.19 -5.85
C GLY A 32 7.50 2.05 -5.56
N TRP A 33 7.05 2.04 -4.32
CA TRP A 33 5.92 2.82 -3.85
C TRP A 33 6.35 3.93 -2.90
N ILE A 34 5.50 4.95 -2.74
CA ILE A 34 5.76 6.03 -1.80
C ILE A 34 4.46 6.48 -1.10
N PHE A 35 4.51 6.81 0.18
CA PHE A 35 3.36 7.33 0.92
C PHE A 35 2.92 8.71 0.43
N ASP A 36 1.59 8.97 0.45
CA ASP A 36 1.00 10.27 0.10
C ASP A 36 0.23 10.86 1.29
N SER A 37 0.95 11.58 2.15
CA SER A 37 0.40 12.31 3.31
C SER A 37 1.11 13.66 3.44
N HIS A 38 0.77 14.59 2.58
CA HIS A 38 1.45 15.86 2.32
C HIS A 38 1.60 16.83 3.51
N VAL A 39 0.87 16.61 4.61
CA VAL A 39 1.04 17.39 5.86
C VAL A 39 2.08 16.74 6.76
N LEU A 40 2.23 15.41 6.69
CA LEU A 40 3.18 14.66 7.52
C LEU A 40 4.56 14.61 6.87
N TRP A 41 4.63 14.53 5.53
CA TRP A 41 5.85 14.28 4.77
C TRP A 41 5.88 15.07 3.47
N GLN A 42 7.00 14.95 2.74
CA GLN A 42 7.19 15.59 1.45
C GLN A 42 6.17 15.11 0.41
N GLU A 43 5.90 15.96 -0.57
CA GLU A 43 5.03 15.66 -1.71
C GLU A 43 5.58 14.49 -2.54
N PRO A 44 4.83 13.40 -2.74
CA PRO A 44 5.36 12.18 -3.36
C PRO A 44 5.64 12.31 -4.87
N TYR A 45 4.90 13.12 -5.61
CA TYR A 45 5.01 13.13 -7.08
C TYR A 45 6.33 13.68 -7.62
N PRO A 46 6.95 14.74 -7.03
CA PRO A 46 8.33 15.10 -7.37
C PRO A 46 9.32 13.98 -7.11
N LEU A 47 9.15 13.23 -5.99
CA LEU A 47 10.00 12.10 -5.65
C LEU A 47 9.79 10.92 -6.61
N LEU A 48 8.54 10.61 -6.97
CA LEU A 48 8.22 9.61 -8.01
C LEU A 48 8.84 9.98 -9.35
N THR A 49 8.93 11.27 -9.69
CA THR A 49 9.65 11.72 -10.90
C THR A 49 11.13 11.36 -10.83
N LEU A 50 11.78 11.62 -9.69
CA LEU A 50 13.17 11.25 -9.48
C LEU A 50 13.38 9.72 -9.52
N MET A 51 12.49 8.95 -8.92
CA MET A 51 12.53 7.50 -9.00
C MET A 51 12.39 7.03 -10.46
N ALA A 52 11.43 7.59 -11.22
CA ALA A 52 11.14 7.19 -12.60
C ALA A 52 12.29 7.43 -13.57
N VAL A 53 13.03 8.54 -13.41
CA VAL A 53 14.18 8.86 -14.29
C VAL A 53 15.49 8.18 -13.86
N ASN A 54 15.50 7.51 -12.71
CA ASN A 54 16.66 6.79 -12.18
C ASN A 54 16.47 5.27 -12.13
N THR A 55 15.39 4.74 -12.72
CA THR A 55 15.09 3.31 -12.86
C THR A 55 14.71 2.98 -14.30
N GLU A 56 14.87 1.72 -14.71
CA GLU A 56 14.61 1.27 -16.08
C GLU A 56 13.38 0.37 -16.19
N GLU A 57 13.17 -0.55 -15.23
CA GLU A 57 12.13 -1.58 -15.27
C GLU A 57 11.12 -1.48 -14.14
N MET A 58 11.55 -0.97 -12.97
CA MET A 58 10.72 -0.88 -11.76
C MET A 58 9.44 -0.08 -12.03
N ARG A 59 8.29 -0.67 -11.69
CA ARG A 59 7.01 0.04 -11.67
C ARG A 59 6.90 0.91 -10.43
N LEU A 60 6.20 2.04 -10.55
CA LEU A 60 6.20 3.08 -9.54
C LEU A 60 4.79 3.60 -9.23
N GLY A 61 4.53 4.04 -8.01
CA GLY A 61 3.25 4.64 -7.66
C GLY A 61 3.18 5.19 -6.24
N ALA A 62 2.09 5.90 -5.95
CA ALA A 62 1.74 6.25 -4.58
C ALA A 62 1.06 5.04 -3.89
N CYS A 63 1.40 4.78 -2.63
CA CYS A 63 0.76 3.72 -1.82
C CYS A 63 0.33 4.28 -0.45
N VAL A 64 -0.79 5.01 -0.38
CA VAL A 64 -1.76 5.28 -1.44
C VAL A 64 -2.15 6.75 -1.45
N THR A 65 -2.52 7.27 -2.62
CA THR A 65 -3.23 8.56 -2.71
C THR A 65 -4.72 8.40 -2.37
N ASN A 66 -5.49 9.48 -2.46
CA ASN A 66 -6.94 9.46 -2.20
C ASN A 66 -7.68 10.57 -2.96
N PRO A 67 -9.02 10.49 -3.10
CA PRO A 67 -9.81 11.45 -3.88
C PRO A 67 -9.87 12.88 -3.34
N ALA A 68 -9.44 13.14 -2.09
CA ALA A 68 -9.69 14.42 -1.42
C ALA A 68 -8.47 15.35 -1.32
N VAL A 69 -7.25 14.84 -1.58
CA VAL A 69 -6.03 15.66 -1.42
C VAL A 69 -5.68 16.45 -2.67
N ARG A 70 -6.18 16.04 -3.83
CA ARG A 70 -6.02 16.73 -5.12
C ARG A 70 -7.29 16.60 -5.94
N ASP A 71 -7.55 17.59 -6.80
CA ASP A 71 -8.56 17.42 -7.83
C ASP A 71 -8.25 16.19 -8.69
N TRP A 72 -9.29 15.45 -9.10
CA TRP A 72 -9.12 14.20 -9.84
C TRP A 72 -8.46 14.40 -11.20
N THR A 73 -8.71 15.54 -11.85
CA THR A 73 -8.06 15.91 -13.11
C THR A 73 -6.56 16.19 -12.91
N VAL A 74 -6.16 16.77 -11.76
CA VAL A 74 -4.76 16.95 -11.40
C VAL A 74 -4.09 15.60 -11.16
N THR A 75 -4.74 14.69 -10.44
CA THR A 75 -4.24 13.33 -10.22
C THR A 75 -4.05 12.60 -11.56
N ALA A 76 -5.02 12.68 -12.46
CA ALA A 76 -4.92 12.09 -13.81
C ALA A 76 -3.74 12.70 -14.61
N SER A 77 -3.60 14.02 -14.58
CA SER A 77 -2.51 14.74 -15.28
C SER A 77 -1.12 14.34 -14.75
N LEU A 78 -0.97 14.25 -13.42
CA LEU A 78 0.27 13.78 -12.78
C LEU A 78 0.63 12.37 -13.23
N LEU A 79 -0.32 11.43 -13.15
CA LEU A 79 -0.10 10.04 -13.54
C LEU A 79 0.21 9.90 -15.03
N ALA A 80 -0.55 10.55 -15.91
CA ALA A 80 -0.30 10.50 -17.34
C ALA A 80 1.08 11.08 -17.72
N THR A 81 1.49 12.17 -17.05
CA THR A 81 2.81 12.77 -17.25
C THR A 81 3.91 11.83 -16.79
N LEU A 82 3.80 11.29 -15.57
CA LEU A 82 4.77 10.35 -15.02
C LEU A 82 4.81 9.04 -15.81
N ASN A 83 3.65 8.56 -16.27
CA ASN A 83 3.59 7.35 -17.09
C ASN A 83 4.33 7.54 -18.42
N ARG A 84 4.27 8.73 -19.00
CA ARG A 84 5.07 9.09 -20.19
C ARG A 84 6.55 9.20 -19.87
N ILE A 85 6.94 9.83 -18.76
CA ILE A 85 8.35 9.95 -18.32
C ILE A 85 8.96 8.57 -18.06
N SER A 86 8.22 7.68 -17.39
CA SER A 86 8.68 6.35 -17.01
C SER A 86 8.58 5.29 -18.12
N GLY A 87 8.04 5.63 -19.31
CA GLY A 87 7.82 4.63 -20.36
C GLY A 87 6.70 3.62 -20.06
N GLY A 88 5.65 4.02 -19.35
CA GLY A 88 4.48 3.16 -19.07
C GLY A 88 4.54 2.40 -17.73
N ARG A 89 5.43 2.79 -16.81
CA ARG A 89 5.69 2.08 -15.54
C ARG A 89 4.94 2.65 -14.33
N MET A 90 3.94 3.52 -14.52
CA MET A 90 3.17 4.07 -13.39
C MET A 90 1.96 3.24 -13.06
N ASP A 91 1.73 3.01 -11.77
CA ASP A 91 0.53 2.43 -11.18
C ASP A 91 -0.18 3.45 -10.27
N LEU A 92 -1.50 3.38 -10.19
CA LEU A 92 -2.30 4.16 -9.24
C LEU A 92 -2.61 3.35 -7.99
N GLY A 93 -1.91 3.58 -6.90
CA GLY A 93 -2.34 3.09 -5.59
C GLY A 93 -3.27 4.11 -4.93
N ILE A 94 -4.50 3.71 -4.60
CA ILE A 94 -5.52 4.62 -4.10
C ILE A 94 -6.34 4.02 -2.96
N GLY A 95 -6.75 4.84 -2.01
CA GLY A 95 -7.65 4.49 -0.93
C GLY A 95 -8.58 5.65 -0.57
N ARG A 96 -9.33 5.49 0.51
CA ARG A 96 -10.29 6.53 0.95
C ARG A 96 -9.62 7.72 1.65
N GLY A 97 -8.34 7.64 1.96
CA GLY A 97 -7.59 8.59 2.77
C GLY A 97 -7.78 8.34 4.27
N ASP A 98 -6.69 8.16 4.98
CA ASP A 98 -6.65 8.06 6.44
C ASP A 98 -5.70 9.11 7.01
N SER A 99 -4.40 8.83 7.15
CA SER A 99 -3.42 9.75 7.75
C SER A 99 -3.42 11.13 7.09
N SER A 100 -3.46 11.18 5.76
CA SER A 100 -3.48 12.43 4.97
C SER A 100 -4.68 13.32 5.25
N LEU A 101 -5.84 12.75 5.62
CA LEU A 101 -7.06 13.51 5.93
C LEU A 101 -7.23 13.72 7.43
N ARG A 102 -6.97 12.70 8.25
CA ARG A 102 -7.18 12.77 9.70
C ARG A 102 -6.22 13.75 10.39
N VAL A 103 -4.99 13.88 9.90
CA VAL A 103 -4.05 14.91 10.42
C VAL A 103 -4.59 16.32 10.25
N MET A 104 -5.46 16.53 9.25
CA MET A 104 -6.17 17.81 8.99
C MET A 104 -7.55 17.88 9.65
N GLY A 105 -7.92 16.90 10.49
CA GLY A 105 -9.26 16.82 11.10
C GLY A 105 -10.39 16.44 10.13
N LYS A 106 -10.06 15.94 8.94
CA LYS A 106 -11.04 15.52 7.93
C LYS A 106 -11.37 14.04 8.04
N ARG A 107 -12.52 13.64 7.53
CA ARG A 107 -12.94 12.23 7.43
C ARG A 107 -12.48 11.61 6.11
N PRO A 108 -12.23 10.29 6.07
CA PRO A 108 -12.01 9.57 4.81
C PRO A 108 -13.17 9.77 3.82
N THR A 109 -12.86 9.81 2.53
CA THR A 109 -13.87 9.94 1.45
C THR A 109 -14.83 8.76 1.40
N THR A 110 -15.93 8.91 0.67
CA THR A 110 -16.89 7.81 0.46
C THR A 110 -16.34 6.79 -0.55
N LEU A 111 -16.92 5.59 -0.58
CA LEU A 111 -16.60 4.60 -1.61
C LEU A 111 -17.08 5.05 -2.99
N ALA A 112 -18.20 5.78 -3.06
CA ALA A 112 -18.69 6.35 -4.30
C ALA A 112 -17.72 7.37 -4.90
N ASP A 113 -17.15 8.26 -4.06
CA ASP A 113 -16.11 9.20 -4.52
C ASP A 113 -14.83 8.46 -4.97
N LEU A 114 -14.47 7.37 -4.29
CA LEU A 114 -13.34 6.54 -4.67
C LEU A 114 -13.55 5.89 -6.05
N GLU A 115 -14.73 5.29 -6.28
CA GLU A 115 -15.08 4.68 -7.56
C GLU A 115 -15.10 5.72 -8.69
N ALA A 116 -15.74 6.87 -8.47
CA ALA A 116 -15.82 7.96 -9.45
C ALA A 116 -14.42 8.55 -9.76
N CYS A 117 -13.59 8.76 -8.74
CA CYS A 117 -12.22 9.22 -8.92
C CYS A 117 -11.38 8.26 -9.77
N VAL A 118 -11.42 6.96 -9.46
CA VAL A 118 -10.71 5.93 -10.23
C VAL A 118 -11.16 5.92 -11.70
N GLN A 119 -12.48 5.98 -11.95
CA GLN A 119 -12.99 6.01 -13.31
C GLN A 119 -12.54 7.27 -14.06
N THR A 120 -12.64 8.45 -13.42
CA THR A 120 -12.19 9.73 -14.00
C THR A 120 -10.70 9.69 -14.36
N VAL A 121 -9.86 9.20 -13.44
CA VAL A 121 -8.42 9.10 -13.68
C VAL A 121 -8.11 8.14 -14.84
N ARG A 122 -8.73 6.96 -14.88
CA ARG A 122 -8.57 6.01 -15.99
C ARG A 122 -8.94 6.62 -17.33
N ASP A 123 -10.12 7.24 -17.39
CA ASP A 123 -10.63 7.81 -18.65
C ASP A 123 -9.74 8.93 -19.17
N LEU A 124 -9.32 9.83 -18.30
CA LEU A 124 -8.43 10.93 -18.68
C LEU A 124 -7.03 10.45 -19.07
N CYS A 125 -6.45 9.50 -18.34
CA CYS A 125 -5.16 8.91 -18.69
C CYS A 125 -5.19 8.15 -20.03
N ALA A 126 -6.34 7.57 -20.38
CA ALA A 126 -6.58 6.94 -21.69
C ALA A 126 -6.89 7.94 -22.80
N GLY A 127 -6.91 9.26 -22.51
CA GLY A 127 -7.26 10.28 -23.49
C GLY A 127 -8.73 10.26 -23.89
N ARG A 128 -9.61 9.64 -23.10
CA ARG A 128 -11.05 9.62 -23.35
C ARG A 128 -11.69 10.97 -22.97
N LYS A 129 -12.74 11.31 -23.69
CA LYS A 129 -13.59 12.46 -23.42
C LYS A 129 -14.58 12.09 -22.32
N ILE A 130 -14.69 12.92 -21.29
CA ILE A 130 -15.62 12.73 -20.17
C ILE A 130 -16.37 14.02 -19.85
N VAL A 131 -17.48 13.89 -19.10
CA VAL A 131 -18.15 15.04 -18.47
C VAL A 131 -17.66 15.11 -17.03
N TYR A 132 -17.05 16.22 -16.67
CA TYR A 132 -16.55 16.50 -15.32
C TYR A 132 -17.10 17.87 -14.88
N GLU A 133 -17.81 17.92 -13.74
CA GLU A 133 -18.47 19.12 -13.23
C GLU A 133 -19.25 19.88 -14.34
N GLU A 134 -20.10 19.16 -15.06
CA GLU A 134 -20.95 19.68 -16.15
C GLU A 134 -20.19 20.15 -17.41
N LYS A 135 -18.88 19.99 -17.48
CA LYS A 135 -18.06 20.33 -18.64
C LYS A 135 -17.46 19.09 -19.29
N GLU A 136 -17.49 19.10 -20.62
CA GLU A 136 -16.77 18.11 -21.42
C GLU A 136 -15.28 18.44 -21.40
N ILE A 137 -14.47 17.50 -20.95
CA ILE A 137 -13.01 17.62 -20.89
C ILE A 137 -12.32 16.40 -21.47
N GLN A 138 -11.08 16.57 -21.92
CA GLN A 138 -10.24 15.50 -22.46
C GLN A 138 -8.76 15.87 -22.33
N MET A 139 -7.94 14.91 -21.95
CA MET A 139 -6.47 15.04 -22.00
C MET A 139 -5.93 14.48 -23.32
N THR A 140 -6.00 15.28 -24.40
CA THR A 140 -5.63 14.85 -25.76
C THR A 140 -4.15 14.45 -25.91
N TRP A 141 -3.29 14.89 -24.99
CA TRP A 141 -1.87 14.60 -24.93
C TRP A 141 -1.53 13.32 -24.14
N ALA A 142 -2.50 12.76 -23.42
CA ALA A 142 -2.32 11.52 -22.66
C ALA A 142 -2.41 10.31 -23.61
N THR A 143 -1.28 9.67 -23.85
CA THR A 143 -1.14 8.60 -24.85
C THR A 143 -0.55 7.30 -24.28
N ALA A 144 -0.18 7.28 -23.00
CA ALA A 144 0.46 6.13 -22.37
C ALA A 144 -0.55 5.07 -21.85
N GLY A 145 -1.85 5.30 -22.03
CA GLY A 145 -2.91 4.37 -21.61
C GLY A 145 -3.29 4.46 -20.14
N GLU A 146 -4.20 3.58 -19.72
CA GLU A 146 -4.69 3.50 -18.34
C GLU A 146 -3.60 2.94 -17.42
N PRO A 147 -3.30 3.60 -16.27
CA PRO A 147 -2.45 3.00 -15.27
C PRO A 147 -3.21 1.86 -14.57
N PRO A 148 -2.55 0.74 -14.23
CA PRO A 148 -3.11 -0.25 -13.31
C PRO A 148 -3.50 0.38 -11.98
N VAL A 149 -4.64 -0.02 -11.42
CA VAL A 149 -5.19 0.55 -10.18
C VAL A 149 -5.14 -0.46 -9.05
N TRP A 150 -4.48 -0.08 -7.95
CA TRP A 150 -4.42 -0.84 -6.71
C TRP A 150 -5.25 -0.13 -5.64
N VAL A 151 -6.24 -0.83 -5.09
CA VAL A 151 -7.17 -0.24 -4.12
C VAL A 151 -6.90 -0.76 -2.71
N ALA A 152 -6.64 0.15 -1.78
CA ALA A 152 -6.48 -0.20 -0.37
C ALA A 152 -7.83 -0.29 0.36
N GLY A 153 -8.03 -1.37 1.12
CA GLY A 153 -9.23 -1.57 1.90
C GLY A 153 -9.08 -2.58 3.02
N TYR A 154 -9.91 -2.44 4.07
CA TYR A 154 -9.87 -3.31 5.25
C TYR A 154 -11.21 -3.98 5.56
N GLY A 155 -12.32 -3.31 5.35
CA GLY A 155 -13.63 -3.82 5.70
C GLY A 155 -14.38 -4.39 4.52
N PRO A 156 -15.42 -5.22 4.75
CA PRO A 156 -16.17 -5.91 3.69
C PRO A 156 -16.59 -5.02 2.53
N LYS A 157 -17.16 -3.83 2.80
CA LYS A 157 -17.60 -2.90 1.74
C LYS A 157 -16.44 -2.32 0.93
N ALA A 158 -15.33 -1.97 1.58
CA ALA A 158 -14.16 -1.42 0.89
C ALA A 158 -13.45 -2.50 0.05
N LEU A 159 -13.42 -3.74 0.54
CA LEU A 159 -12.85 -4.88 -0.18
C LEU A 159 -13.69 -5.29 -1.40
N ARG A 160 -15.05 -5.25 -1.31
CA ARG A 160 -15.91 -5.40 -2.50
C ARG A 160 -15.66 -4.30 -3.51
N CYS A 161 -15.55 -3.04 -3.06
CA CYS A 161 -15.18 -1.93 -3.94
C CYS A 161 -13.83 -2.19 -4.63
N ALA A 162 -12.81 -2.66 -3.90
CA ALA A 162 -11.52 -3.04 -4.49
C ALA A 162 -11.66 -4.11 -5.57
N GLY A 163 -12.45 -5.15 -5.33
CA GLY A 163 -12.76 -6.18 -6.33
C GLY A 163 -13.47 -5.63 -7.57
N LYS A 164 -14.40 -4.69 -7.35
CA LYS A 164 -15.17 -4.07 -8.42
C LYS A 164 -14.34 -3.20 -9.36
N ILE A 165 -13.40 -2.39 -8.82
CA ILE A 165 -12.71 -1.36 -9.60
C ILE A 165 -11.19 -1.55 -9.71
N GLY A 166 -10.56 -2.33 -8.82
CA GLY A 166 -9.09 -2.48 -8.75
C GLY A 166 -8.55 -3.54 -9.69
N ASP A 167 -7.34 -3.34 -10.20
CA ASP A 167 -6.53 -4.37 -10.85
C ASP A 167 -5.65 -5.08 -9.82
N GLY A 168 -5.53 -4.49 -8.64
CA GLY A 168 -4.96 -5.08 -7.44
C GLY A 168 -5.64 -4.58 -6.18
N VAL A 169 -5.51 -5.35 -5.10
CA VAL A 169 -5.92 -4.98 -3.74
C VAL A 169 -4.69 -4.83 -2.86
N ILE A 170 -4.68 -3.82 -1.98
CA ILE A 170 -3.61 -3.57 -1.01
C ILE A 170 -4.12 -3.91 0.39
N LEU A 171 -3.47 -4.88 1.03
CA LEU A 171 -3.77 -5.37 2.37
C LEU A 171 -2.55 -5.12 3.28
N GLN A 172 -2.74 -4.39 4.39
CA GLN A 172 -1.64 -3.98 5.28
C GLN A 172 -1.49 -4.93 6.46
N PHE A 173 -1.13 -6.16 6.21
CA PHE A 173 -0.72 -7.18 7.19
C PHE A 173 -0.12 -8.40 6.49
N ALA A 174 0.69 -9.18 7.22
CA ALA A 174 1.33 -10.41 6.76
C ALA A 174 0.71 -11.67 7.42
N ASP A 175 -0.61 -11.69 7.59
CA ASP A 175 -1.35 -12.81 8.19
C ASP A 175 -2.14 -13.58 7.12
N PRO A 176 -1.78 -14.86 6.81
CA PRO A 176 -2.46 -15.65 5.78
C PRO A 176 -3.96 -15.86 6.03
N HIS A 177 -4.39 -15.90 7.31
CA HIS A 177 -5.80 -16.06 7.65
C HIS A 177 -6.59 -14.78 7.32
N LEU A 178 -6.07 -13.63 7.73
CA LEU A 178 -6.67 -12.33 7.40
C LEU A 178 -6.69 -12.05 5.90
N ILE A 179 -5.63 -12.43 5.18
CA ILE A 179 -5.59 -12.36 3.71
C ILE A 179 -6.76 -13.15 3.11
N LYS A 180 -6.91 -14.43 3.48
CA LYS A 180 -8.01 -15.28 2.96
C LYS A 180 -9.39 -14.71 3.28
N TRP A 181 -9.58 -14.18 4.48
CA TRP A 181 -10.82 -13.50 4.85
C TRP A 181 -11.10 -12.27 3.99
N CYS A 182 -10.11 -11.41 3.74
CA CYS A 182 -10.25 -10.25 2.88
C CYS A 182 -10.60 -10.64 1.43
N LEU A 183 -9.95 -11.66 0.89
CA LEU A 183 -10.12 -12.10 -0.49
C LEU A 183 -11.52 -12.63 -0.80
N GLN A 184 -12.29 -13.09 0.19
CA GLN A 184 -13.70 -13.44 0.00
C GLN A 184 -14.50 -12.24 -0.52
N PHE A 185 -14.34 -11.08 0.11
CA PHE A 185 -15.06 -9.86 -0.28
C PHE A 185 -14.53 -9.25 -1.58
N VAL A 186 -13.23 -9.35 -1.84
CA VAL A 186 -12.65 -8.91 -3.12
C VAL A 186 -13.24 -9.75 -4.26
N ARG A 187 -13.35 -11.05 -4.07
CA ARG A 187 -13.97 -11.98 -5.04
C ARG A 187 -15.43 -11.63 -5.29
N GLU A 188 -16.22 -11.45 -4.21
CA GLU A 188 -17.63 -11.06 -4.32
C GLU A 188 -17.78 -9.77 -5.14
N GLY A 189 -16.97 -8.73 -4.85
CA GLY A 189 -17.02 -7.47 -5.60
C GLY A 189 -16.60 -7.61 -7.07
N ALA A 190 -15.64 -8.47 -7.38
CA ALA A 190 -15.24 -8.77 -8.75
C ALA A 190 -16.37 -9.48 -9.51
N GLU A 191 -16.98 -10.51 -8.92
CA GLU A 191 -18.09 -11.27 -9.50
C GLU A 191 -19.33 -10.39 -9.73
N GLU A 192 -19.69 -9.54 -8.76
CA GLU A 192 -20.79 -8.56 -8.90
C GLU A 192 -20.56 -7.59 -10.07
N ALA A 193 -19.29 -7.26 -10.37
CA ALA A 193 -18.91 -6.41 -11.50
C ALA A 193 -18.65 -7.17 -12.81
N GLY A 194 -18.86 -8.49 -12.84
CA GLY A 194 -18.57 -9.35 -13.99
C GLY A 194 -17.10 -9.47 -14.35
N ARG A 195 -16.21 -9.27 -13.36
CA ARG A 195 -14.76 -9.34 -13.53
C ARG A 195 -14.20 -10.70 -13.08
N ASP A 196 -13.15 -11.12 -13.72
CA ASP A 196 -12.41 -12.33 -13.37
C ASP A 196 -11.50 -12.05 -12.16
N PHE A 197 -11.83 -12.62 -10.99
CA PHE A 197 -11.05 -12.48 -9.76
C PHE A 197 -9.60 -12.98 -9.91
N SER A 198 -9.34 -13.98 -10.75
CA SER A 198 -8.00 -14.52 -10.94
C SER A 198 -7.00 -13.52 -11.56
N LYS A 199 -7.51 -12.42 -12.13
CA LYS A 199 -6.72 -11.33 -12.70
C LYS A 199 -6.45 -10.19 -11.72
N ILE A 200 -7.08 -10.23 -10.53
CA ILE A 200 -6.84 -9.21 -9.50
C ILE A 200 -5.61 -9.60 -8.69
N ARG A 201 -4.61 -8.74 -8.70
CA ARG A 201 -3.39 -8.95 -7.93
C ARG A 201 -3.61 -8.64 -6.45
N VAL A 202 -2.87 -9.30 -5.58
CA VAL A 202 -3.02 -9.19 -4.13
C VAL A 202 -1.69 -8.76 -3.52
N MET A 203 -1.66 -7.54 -2.99
CA MET A 203 -0.50 -7.03 -2.26
C MET A 203 -0.71 -7.26 -0.76
N SER A 204 0.24 -7.96 -0.14
CA SER A 204 0.47 -7.91 1.30
C SER A 204 1.56 -6.90 1.59
N ALA A 205 1.27 -5.87 2.39
CA ALA A 205 2.21 -4.81 2.71
C ALA A 205 2.51 -4.80 4.20
N ALA A 206 3.78 -4.92 4.56
CA ALA A 206 4.24 -4.95 5.95
C ALA A 206 5.71 -4.56 6.07
N PRO A 207 6.17 -4.05 7.23
CA PRO A 207 7.59 -3.94 7.50
C PRO A 207 8.19 -5.32 7.80
N VAL A 208 9.48 -5.40 7.56
CA VAL A 208 10.29 -6.58 7.86
C VAL A 208 11.48 -6.20 8.73
N TRP A 209 12.01 -7.17 9.49
CA TRP A 209 13.30 -7.06 10.14
C TRP A 209 13.97 -8.43 10.18
N VAL A 210 15.13 -8.55 9.54
CA VAL A 210 15.88 -9.80 9.46
C VAL A 210 16.90 -9.84 10.59
N SER A 211 16.67 -10.68 11.59
CA SER A 211 17.55 -10.84 12.75
C SER A 211 17.24 -12.14 13.51
N ASP A 212 18.25 -12.73 14.13
CA ASP A 212 18.07 -13.81 15.11
C ASP A 212 17.57 -13.30 16.47
N ASP A 213 17.77 -12.01 16.77
CA ASP A 213 17.20 -11.37 17.96
C ASP A 213 15.75 -10.94 17.69
N LEU A 214 14.82 -11.81 18.07
CA LEU A 214 13.38 -11.55 17.86
C LEU A 214 12.87 -10.37 18.71
N ASN A 215 13.49 -10.04 19.84
CA ASN A 215 13.05 -8.92 20.65
C ASN A 215 13.38 -7.61 19.93
N GLU A 216 14.62 -7.47 19.46
CA GLU A 216 15.01 -6.34 18.61
C GLU A 216 14.10 -6.25 17.37
N ALA A 217 13.95 -7.36 16.66
CA ALA A 217 13.16 -7.42 15.44
C ALA A 217 11.73 -6.92 15.64
N ARG A 218 11.06 -7.38 16.71
CA ARG A 218 9.70 -6.94 17.04
C ARG A 218 9.64 -5.46 17.39
N ASP A 219 10.59 -4.94 18.13
CA ASP A 219 10.61 -3.52 18.52
C ASP A 219 10.77 -2.60 17.33
N ARG A 220 11.57 -2.99 16.33
CA ARG A 220 11.76 -2.24 15.08
C ARG A 220 10.49 -2.09 14.24
N VAL A 221 9.60 -3.07 14.27
CA VAL A 221 8.38 -3.09 13.43
C VAL A 221 7.08 -2.88 14.22
N ARG A 222 7.11 -2.78 15.54
CA ARG A 222 5.94 -2.67 16.43
C ARG A 222 5.04 -1.47 16.11
N TRP A 223 5.56 -0.43 15.52
CA TRP A 223 4.80 0.75 15.08
C TRP A 223 3.73 0.42 14.03
N PHE A 224 3.91 -0.65 13.26
CA PHE A 224 3.04 -0.95 12.12
C PHE A 224 1.64 -1.44 12.53
N PRO A 225 1.45 -2.43 13.41
CA PRO A 225 0.13 -2.78 13.91
C PRO A 225 -0.59 -1.59 14.58
N ALA A 226 0.16 -0.68 15.21
CA ALA A 226 -0.41 0.54 15.76
C ALA A 226 -0.95 1.47 14.66
N LEU A 227 -0.25 1.59 13.53
CA LEU A 227 -0.74 2.30 12.35
C LEU A 227 -2.02 1.66 11.81
N VAL A 228 -2.03 0.35 11.62
CA VAL A 228 -3.19 -0.42 11.13
C VAL A 228 -4.39 -0.27 12.06
N SER A 229 -4.16 -0.10 13.38
CA SER A 229 -5.22 0.06 14.36
C SER A 229 -6.18 1.21 14.07
N ASN A 230 -5.75 2.25 13.34
CA ASN A 230 -6.61 3.36 12.93
C ASN A 230 -7.77 2.89 12.03
N HIS A 231 -7.48 1.97 11.12
CA HIS A 231 -8.48 1.37 10.24
C HIS A 231 -9.38 0.40 11.00
N VAL A 232 -8.81 -0.37 11.93
CA VAL A 232 -9.55 -1.34 12.74
C VAL A 232 -10.55 -0.64 13.67
N VAL A 233 -10.21 0.49 14.28
CA VAL A 233 -11.15 1.31 15.06
C VAL A 233 -12.35 1.73 14.23
N ASP A 234 -12.15 2.12 12.99
CA ASP A 234 -13.25 2.45 12.08
C ASP A 234 -14.12 1.23 11.77
N LEU A 235 -13.53 0.04 11.63
CA LEU A 235 -14.28 -1.21 11.38
C LEU A 235 -15.17 -1.57 12.57
N VAL A 236 -14.62 -1.63 13.78
CA VAL A 236 -15.39 -2.00 14.99
C VAL A 236 -16.50 -0.99 15.33
N SER A 237 -16.43 0.23 14.80
CA SER A 237 -17.51 1.21 14.92
C SER A 237 -18.67 1.02 13.93
N ARG A 238 -18.50 0.16 12.90
CA ARG A 238 -19.43 0.03 11.76
C ARG A 238 -19.97 -1.37 11.56
N TYR A 239 -19.25 -2.37 12.05
CA TYR A 239 -19.58 -3.79 11.88
C TYR A 239 -19.79 -4.45 13.23
N GLN A 240 -20.64 -5.47 13.28
CA GLN A 240 -20.81 -6.27 14.49
C GLN A 240 -19.55 -7.14 14.72
N PRO A 241 -19.23 -7.51 15.99
CA PRO A 241 -18.05 -8.32 16.29
C PRO A 241 -17.96 -9.62 15.49
N GLU A 242 -19.10 -10.24 15.20
CA GLU A 242 -19.21 -11.52 14.48
C GLU A 242 -18.90 -11.38 12.97
N GLU A 243 -18.94 -10.17 12.44
CA GLU A 243 -18.62 -9.87 11.03
C GLU A 243 -17.13 -9.67 10.79
N LEU A 244 -16.33 -9.56 11.86
CA LEU A 244 -14.90 -9.25 11.77
C LEU A 244 -14.06 -10.33 12.48
N PRO A 245 -12.92 -10.73 11.92
CA PRO A 245 -12.02 -11.67 12.58
C PRO A 245 -11.53 -11.13 13.93
N PRO A 246 -11.57 -11.92 15.01
CA PRO A 246 -11.03 -11.48 16.31
C PRO A 246 -9.53 -11.16 16.25
N GLU A 247 -8.79 -11.83 15.38
CA GLU A 247 -7.36 -11.58 15.11
C GLU A 247 -7.11 -10.15 14.59
N LEU A 248 -8.07 -9.59 13.87
CA LEU A 248 -8.00 -8.21 13.38
C LEU A 248 -8.43 -7.19 14.45
N THR A 249 -9.33 -7.55 15.36
CA THR A 249 -10.03 -6.58 16.22
C THR A 249 -9.65 -6.63 17.68
N ALA A 250 -9.22 -7.80 18.20
CA ALA A 250 -9.02 -7.97 19.64
C ALA A 250 -7.90 -7.10 20.22
N TYR A 251 -6.84 -6.85 19.43
CA TYR A 251 -5.66 -6.16 19.92
C TYR A 251 -5.88 -4.66 20.21
N ILE A 252 -6.87 -4.04 19.59
CA ILE A 252 -7.13 -2.60 19.80
C ILE A 252 -7.85 -2.29 21.12
N LYS A 253 -8.26 -3.29 21.90
CA LYS A 253 -9.01 -3.10 23.15
C LYS A 253 -8.29 -2.20 24.17
N ASN A 254 -6.95 -2.25 24.18
CA ASN A 254 -6.12 -1.47 25.09
C ASN A 254 -5.61 -0.16 24.46
N ARG A 255 -6.03 0.18 23.25
CA ARG A 255 -5.62 1.39 22.55
C ARG A 255 -6.22 2.63 23.20
N LYS A 256 -5.37 3.59 23.62
CA LYS A 256 -5.78 4.83 24.29
C LYS A 256 -5.95 6.03 23.37
N GLY A 257 -5.51 5.94 22.12
CA GLY A 257 -5.53 7.03 21.15
C GLY A 257 -4.50 6.82 20.06
N TYR A 258 -4.27 7.84 19.23
CA TYR A 258 -3.23 7.83 18.20
C TYR A 258 -2.76 9.24 17.88
N ASN A 259 -1.45 9.45 17.95
CA ASN A 259 -0.85 10.72 17.58
C ASN A 259 -0.29 10.64 16.16
N TYR A 260 -0.93 11.34 15.22
CA TYR A 260 -0.51 11.33 13.81
C TYR A 260 0.85 12.01 13.57
N LEU A 261 1.34 12.85 14.48
CA LEU A 261 2.69 13.43 14.36
C LEU A 261 3.82 12.39 14.52
N HIS A 262 3.50 11.25 15.16
CA HIS A 262 4.39 10.09 15.30
C HIS A 262 3.90 8.90 14.45
N HIS A 263 3.32 9.19 13.29
CA HIS A 263 2.79 8.18 12.37
C HIS A 263 3.94 7.44 11.67
N ALA A 264 3.89 6.10 11.66
CA ALA A 264 4.92 5.24 11.06
C ALA A 264 6.35 5.55 11.60
N GLU A 265 6.49 5.62 12.91
CA GLU A 265 7.75 5.93 13.60
C GLU A 265 8.16 4.79 14.53
N VAL A 266 9.38 4.31 14.38
CA VAL A 266 9.99 3.28 15.26
C VAL A 266 10.09 3.82 16.67
N GLY A 267 9.68 3.03 17.68
CA GLY A 267 9.68 3.44 19.08
C GLY A 267 8.56 4.40 19.50
N SER A 268 7.60 4.68 18.63
CA SER A 268 6.48 5.56 18.92
C SER A 268 5.63 5.04 20.09
N SER A 269 5.20 5.94 20.99
CA SER A 269 4.23 5.64 22.05
C SER A 269 2.87 5.18 21.54
N ASN A 270 2.56 5.43 20.27
CA ASN A 270 1.36 4.86 19.63
C ASN A 270 1.34 3.32 19.68
N ALA A 271 2.48 2.66 19.86
CA ALA A 271 2.62 1.20 19.81
C ALA A 271 2.60 0.51 21.19
N GLU A 272 2.47 1.23 22.31
CA GLU A 272 2.52 0.67 23.67
C GLU A 272 1.52 -0.47 23.94
N PHE A 273 0.39 -0.48 23.24
CA PHE A 273 -0.66 -1.51 23.40
C PHE A 273 -0.45 -2.74 22.52
N VAL A 274 0.54 -2.73 21.61
CA VAL A 274 0.80 -3.79 20.64
C VAL A 274 1.66 -4.88 21.29
N THR A 275 1.12 -6.10 21.36
CA THR A 275 1.82 -7.28 21.88
C THR A 275 2.73 -7.92 20.82
N ASP A 276 3.68 -8.74 21.26
CA ASP A 276 4.56 -9.50 20.36
C ASP A 276 3.79 -10.41 19.41
N GLU A 277 2.73 -11.08 19.90
CA GLU A 277 1.86 -11.91 19.06
C GLU A 277 1.24 -11.13 17.90
N VAL A 278 0.84 -9.88 18.14
CA VAL A 278 0.29 -9.02 17.09
C VAL A 278 1.36 -8.59 16.10
N VAL A 279 2.57 -8.30 16.58
CA VAL A 279 3.72 -8.00 15.70
C VAL A 279 4.00 -9.20 14.80
N ASP A 280 4.12 -10.39 15.38
CA ASP A 280 4.43 -11.63 14.64
C ASP A 280 3.38 -11.97 13.57
N ARG A 281 2.12 -11.55 13.76
CA ARG A 281 1.05 -11.69 12.77
C ARG A 281 1.14 -10.69 11.64
N PHE A 282 1.37 -9.41 11.98
CA PHE A 282 1.24 -8.31 11.03
C PHE A 282 2.51 -8.03 10.24
N CYS A 283 3.67 -8.41 10.78
CA CYS A 283 4.98 -8.11 10.23
C CYS A 283 5.76 -9.39 9.89
N LEU A 284 6.85 -9.27 9.14
CA LEU A 284 7.81 -10.36 8.97
C LEU A 284 9.06 -10.07 9.82
N VAL A 285 9.27 -10.87 10.87
CA VAL A 285 10.42 -10.78 11.76
C VAL A 285 11.09 -12.14 11.91
N GLY A 286 12.40 -12.15 12.14
CA GLY A 286 13.19 -13.36 12.31
C GLY A 286 14.27 -13.54 11.25
N PRO A 287 15.01 -14.67 11.29
CA PRO A 287 16.06 -14.98 10.33
C PRO A 287 15.52 -15.19 8.91
N VAL A 288 16.42 -15.26 7.93
CA VAL A 288 16.11 -15.39 6.49
C VAL A 288 15.17 -16.57 6.21
N GLU A 289 15.41 -17.72 6.82
CA GLU A 289 14.60 -18.93 6.62
C GLU A 289 13.15 -18.71 7.08
N GLU A 290 12.93 -17.99 8.17
CA GLU A 290 11.60 -17.63 8.66
C GLU A 290 10.91 -16.64 7.72
N GLN A 291 11.63 -15.66 7.18
CA GLN A 291 11.12 -14.75 6.16
C GLN A 291 10.60 -15.55 4.94
N ILE A 292 11.42 -16.45 4.41
CA ILE A 292 11.08 -17.30 3.26
C ILE A 292 9.87 -18.19 3.56
N ARG A 293 9.84 -18.83 4.74
CA ARG A 293 8.73 -19.67 5.16
C ARG A 293 7.40 -18.91 5.18
N ARG A 294 7.40 -17.73 5.81
CA ARG A 294 6.23 -16.85 5.92
C ARG A 294 5.77 -16.31 4.57
N LEU A 295 6.69 -15.97 3.69
CA LEU A 295 6.37 -15.50 2.32
C LEU A 295 5.68 -16.61 1.50
N LYS A 296 6.11 -17.86 1.63
CA LYS A 296 5.43 -19.01 0.99
C LYS A 296 4.01 -19.22 1.54
N GLU A 297 3.81 -19.06 2.84
CA GLU A 297 2.46 -19.13 3.43
C GLU A 297 1.54 -17.98 2.93
N LEU A 298 2.08 -16.80 2.70
CA LEU A 298 1.34 -15.68 2.09
C LEU A 298 1.02 -15.96 0.61
N GLU A 299 1.96 -16.52 -0.15
CA GLU A 299 1.70 -16.96 -1.52
C GLU A 299 0.59 -18.01 -1.59
N ASP A 300 0.61 -19.02 -0.72
CA ASP A 300 -0.43 -20.04 -0.60
C ASP A 300 -1.80 -19.46 -0.17
N ALA A 301 -1.77 -18.29 0.50
CA ALA A 301 -2.98 -17.55 0.83
C ALA A 301 -3.52 -16.69 -0.32
N GLY A 302 -2.79 -16.59 -1.43
CA GLY A 302 -3.17 -15.86 -2.64
C GLY A 302 -2.45 -14.52 -2.82
N VAL A 303 -1.42 -14.21 -2.05
CA VAL A 303 -0.59 -13.00 -2.24
C VAL A 303 0.23 -13.15 -3.52
N THR A 304 0.17 -12.14 -4.38
CA THR A 304 0.94 -12.06 -5.62
C THR A 304 2.06 -11.02 -5.57
N GLN A 305 2.00 -10.10 -4.60
CA GLN A 305 3.05 -9.11 -4.36
C GLN A 305 3.25 -8.93 -2.85
N PHE A 306 4.49 -9.03 -2.38
CA PHE A 306 4.88 -8.64 -1.02
C PHE A 306 5.59 -7.30 -1.06
N ASN A 307 5.04 -6.33 -0.32
CA ASN A 307 5.50 -4.95 -0.32
C ASN A 307 6.11 -4.59 1.04
N ILE A 308 7.42 -4.40 1.05
CA ILE A 308 8.17 -4.04 2.27
C ILE A 308 7.99 -2.56 2.57
N TYR A 309 7.51 -2.22 3.75
CA TYR A 309 7.60 -0.87 4.29
C TYR A 309 9.03 -0.60 4.74
N LEU A 310 9.82 -0.04 3.82
CA LEU A 310 11.27 0.17 3.97
C LEU A 310 11.54 1.45 4.79
N MET A 311 11.34 1.37 6.11
CA MET A 311 11.39 2.52 7.01
C MET A 311 11.68 2.13 8.47
N CYS A 312 12.46 1.06 8.68
CA CYS A 312 12.80 0.55 10.01
C CYS A 312 14.24 0.89 10.45
N GLY A 313 15.04 1.51 9.56
CA GLY A 313 16.39 2.00 9.87
C GLY A 313 17.55 1.09 9.42
N ASP A 314 17.24 0.09 8.60
CA ASP A 314 18.21 -0.86 8.01
C ASP A 314 17.98 -1.01 6.49
N GLU A 315 17.59 0.06 5.82
CA GLU A 315 17.06 0.02 4.46
C GLU A 315 17.99 -0.67 3.48
N GLU A 316 19.28 -0.29 3.46
CA GLU A 316 20.28 -0.89 2.55
C GLU A 316 20.51 -2.37 2.84
N GLN A 317 20.60 -2.74 4.12
CA GLN A 317 20.82 -4.13 4.53
C GLN A 317 19.61 -5.01 4.18
N THR A 318 18.39 -4.51 4.42
CA THR A 318 17.16 -5.23 4.05
C THR A 318 17.12 -5.48 2.55
N LEU A 319 17.42 -4.47 1.72
CA LEU A 319 17.45 -4.62 0.26
C LEU A 319 18.49 -5.65 -0.18
N GLU A 320 19.68 -5.65 0.44
CA GLU A 320 20.76 -6.57 0.10
C GLU A 320 20.40 -8.02 0.48
N ILE A 321 19.93 -8.26 1.70
CA ILE A 321 19.55 -9.60 2.17
C ILE A 321 18.41 -10.16 1.31
N TYR A 322 17.38 -9.35 1.07
CA TYR A 322 16.26 -9.78 0.23
C TYR A 322 16.70 -10.10 -1.20
N GLY A 323 17.55 -9.27 -1.80
CA GLY A 323 18.06 -9.50 -3.17
C GLY A 323 18.93 -10.73 -3.30
N GLN A 324 19.78 -11.00 -2.30
CA GLN A 324 20.74 -12.10 -2.36
C GLN A 324 20.17 -13.45 -1.90
N GLU A 325 19.24 -13.46 -0.94
CA GLU A 325 18.81 -14.68 -0.26
C GLU A 325 17.30 -14.94 -0.36
N VAL A 326 16.46 -13.94 -0.12
CA VAL A 326 15.01 -14.15 0.01
C VAL A 326 14.33 -14.24 -1.36
N ILE A 327 14.56 -13.26 -2.24
CA ILE A 327 13.93 -13.21 -3.57
C ILE A 327 14.29 -14.46 -4.40
N PRO A 328 15.57 -14.87 -4.49
CA PRO A 328 15.93 -16.08 -5.23
C PRO A 328 15.30 -17.36 -4.67
N ALA A 329 15.06 -17.45 -3.36
CA ALA A 329 14.44 -18.63 -2.72
C ALA A 329 12.91 -18.67 -2.87
N CYS A 330 12.28 -17.56 -3.30
CA CYS A 330 10.84 -17.44 -3.56
C CYS A 330 10.49 -17.47 -5.06
N GLN A 331 11.48 -17.52 -5.94
CA GLN A 331 11.34 -17.67 -7.39
C GLN A 331 11.43 -19.13 -7.82
#